data_4f4a2f68d25794a42f8dd238f75c11f3
#
_entry.id   4f4a2f68d25794a42f8dd238f75c11f3
#
_cell.length_a   1.000
_cell.length_b   1.000
_cell.length_c   1.000
_cell.angle_alpha   90.00
_cell.angle_beta   90.00
_cell.angle_gamma   90.00
#
_symmetry.space_group_name_H-M   'P 1'
#
loop_
_entity.id
_entity.type
_entity.pdbx_description
1 polymer ?
#
loop_
_entity_poly.entity_id
_entity_poly.type
_entity_poly.pdbx_seq_one_letter_code
_entity_poly.pdbx_strand_id
1 'polypeptide(L)'
;MQNLRTLPQINKILNHKPFKDYNKGILARISRELLNSIRSNLKDEEINEEKIYAQINKNYKAFEKKALKPLINATGIVMHTNLGRSVIDEKSWQRAKQIACSYSNLEYDLESGSRGNRYDYTGYLLSTLFGCEDALVVNNNASAVFLVLNTFGKGGRCVISRGELVEIGGGFRMPEVMKESGAILAEVGTTNKTRLSDYENALDENTKMLVKVHRSNFDIVGFKQDTSLEEVASLAKERGIISYYDLGGGAVSHLACFNSEPVIQKLIKTGVDLLSFSGDKLFGSVQAGIILGKKELIAKLRKNQLLRMLRSDKITLALLASTALSYLDKDYNSVPTIFLLSRSTSELKSVAKRINNSCKNIASIIDTATFGGGGTLPNVKIQSVALAFRAKKGQKIENLERDFRQKGVIGRIENQCFLLDLRSVLPSDESALITAINSIFGGQDE
;
A
#
# COMPACT_ATOMS: atom_id res chain seq x y z
N MET A 1 20.16 -48.31 -19.02
CA MET A 1 21.05 -47.75 -17.95
C MET A 1 22.26 -46.95 -18.47
N GLN A 2 22.64 -47.01 -19.74
CA GLN A 2 23.77 -46.22 -20.30
C GLN A 2 23.47 -44.72 -20.39
N ASN A 3 22.22 -44.26 -20.63
CA ASN A 3 21.85 -42.89 -20.85
C ASN A 3 21.87 -42.01 -19.57
N LEU A 4 21.79 -42.60 -18.36
CA LEU A 4 21.86 -41.82 -17.10
C LEU A 4 23.25 -41.26 -16.75
N ARG A 5 24.33 -41.90 -17.30
CA ARG A 5 25.73 -41.47 -17.11
C ARG A 5 26.12 -40.27 -17.94
N THR A 6 25.31 -39.87 -18.92
CA THR A 6 25.55 -38.71 -19.79
C THR A 6 24.98 -37.39 -19.25
N LEU A 7 24.23 -37.41 -18.15
CA LEU A 7 23.73 -36.21 -17.50
C LEU A 7 24.89 -35.41 -16.89
N PRO A 8 24.94 -34.09 -17.10
CA PRO A 8 25.98 -33.24 -16.53
C PRO A 8 25.96 -33.29 -15.00
N GLN A 9 27.16 -33.41 -14.41
CA GLN A 9 27.30 -33.33 -12.96
C GLN A 9 27.00 -31.91 -12.47
N ILE A 10 26.43 -31.77 -11.27
CA ILE A 10 26.09 -30.45 -10.68
C ILE A 10 27.32 -29.55 -10.65
N ASN A 11 28.50 -30.07 -10.25
CA ASN A 11 29.73 -29.27 -10.23
C ASN A 11 30.11 -28.73 -11.60
N LYS A 12 29.88 -29.49 -12.69
CA LYS A 12 30.14 -29.04 -14.07
C LYS A 12 29.19 -27.89 -14.44
N ILE A 13 27.90 -27.99 -14.05
CA ILE A 13 26.90 -26.94 -14.27
C ILE A 13 27.28 -25.67 -13.49
N LEU A 14 27.64 -25.78 -12.21
CA LEU A 14 28.00 -24.64 -11.36
C LEU A 14 29.24 -23.89 -11.82
N ASN A 15 30.14 -24.56 -12.54
CA ASN A 15 31.36 -23.98 -13.10
C ASN A 15 31.24 -23.62 -14.60
N HIS A 16 30.05 -23.79 -15.19
CA HIS A 16 29.82 -23.43 -16.57
C HIS A 16 29.94 -21.93 -16.78
N LYS A 17 30.81 -21.48 -17.67
CA LYS A 17 31.14 -20.07 -17.89
C LYS A 17 29.92 -19.13 -18.06
N PRO A 18 28.87 -19.48 -18.81
CA PRO A 18 27.65 -18.68 -18.92
C PRO A 18 26.88 -18.48 -17.61
N PHE A 19 27.10 -19.30 -16.59
CA PHE A 19 26.40 -19.24 -15.29
C PHE A 19 27.24 -18.61 -14.16
N LYS A 20 28.41 -18.01 -14.49
CA LYS A 20 29.35 -17.45 -13.50
C LYS A 20 28.69 -16.43 -12.55
N ASP A 21 27.75 -15.63 -13.07
CA ASP A 21 27.07 -14.57 -12.32
C ASP A 21 25.81 -15.05 -11.60
N TYR A 22 25.45 -16.32 -11.74
CA TYR A 22 24.29 -16.91 -11.08
C TYR A 22 24.59 -17.28 -9.63
N ASN A 23 23.60 -17.08 -8.74
CA ASN A 23 23.72 -17.58 -7.37
C ASN A 23 23.86 -19.11 -7.39
N LYS A 24 25.01 -19.62 -6.90
CA LYS A 24 25.34 -21.04 -6.96
C LYS A 24 24.34 -21.95 -6.24
N GLY A 25 23.76 -21.50 -5.11
CA GLY A 25 22.76 -22.28 -4.37
C GLY A 25 21.46 -22.44 -5.17
N ILE A 26 20.97 -21.33 -5.76
CA ILE A 26 19.77 -21.33 -6.60
C ILE A 26 20.00 -22.14 -7.88
N LEU A 27 21.14 -21.93 -8.54
CA LEU A 27 21.51 -22.68 -9.73
C LEU A 27 21.57 -24.20 -9.45
N ALA A 28 22.20 -24.60 -8.33
CA ALA A 28 22.27 -26.01 -7.92
C ALA A 28 20.88 -26.61 -7.69
N ARG A 29 19.97 -25.87 -7.04
CA ARG A 29 18.58 -26.31 -6.81
C ARG A 29 17.84 -26.50 -8.11
N ILE A 30 17.81 -25.50 -8.98
CA ILE A 30 17.14 -25.55 -10.30
C ILE A 30 17.70 -26.70 -11.14
N SER A 31 19.03 -26.90 -11.13
CA SER A 31 19.67 -27.97 -11.87
C SER A 31 19.28 -29.35 -11.35
N ARG A 32 19.26 -29.56 -10.02
CA ARG A 32 18.81 -30.83 -9.43
C ARG A 32 17.34 -31.14 -9.75
N GLU A 33 16.47 -30.15 -9.63
CA GLU A 33 15.04 -30.30 -9.95
C GLU A 33 14.85 -30.71 -11.42
N LEU A 34 15.55 -30.06 -12.36
CA LEU A 34 15.51 -30.42 -13.79
C LEU A 34 16.10 -31.81 -14.05
N LEU A 35 17.29 -32.10 -13.52
CA LEU A 35 17.94 -33.41 -13.73
C LEU A 35 17.13 -34.55 -13.13
N ASN A 36 16.47 -34.37 -11.99
CA ASN A 36 15.57 -35.35 -11.39
C ASN A 36 14.31 -35.55 -12.26
N SER A 37 13.73 -34.48 -12.78
CA SER A 37 12.62 -34.59 -13.72
C SER A 37 13.00 -35.33 -15.00
N ILE A 38 14.19 -35.09 -15.54
CA ILE A 38 14.71 -35.83 -16.69
C ILE A 38 14.87 -37.32 -16.33
N ARG A 39 15.42 -37.66 -15.17
CA ARG A 39 15.61 -39.03 -14.71
C ARG A 39 14.29 -39.81 -14.56
N SER A 40 13.26 -39.16 -14.04
CA SER A 40 11.95 -39.77 -13.84
C SER A 40 11.14 -39.97 -15.13
N ASN A 41 11.43 -39.16 -16.16
CA ASN A 41 10.67 -39.14 -17.42
C ASN A 41 11.48 -39.66 -18.64
N LEU A 42 12.61 -40.33 -18.40
CA LEU A 42 13.46 -40.84 -19.47
C LEU A 42 12.67 -41.84 -20.37
N LYS A 43 12.25 -41.32 -21.51
CA LYS A 43 12.02 -42.09 -22.73
C LYS A 43 13.34 -42.18 -23.48
N ASP A 44 13.59 -43.19 -24.30
CA ASP A 44 14.83 -43.48 -25.03
C ASP A 44 15.33 -42.33 -25.97
N GLU A 45 15.20 -41.07 -25.56
CA GLU A 45 15.70 -39.90 -26.28
C GLU A 45 17.15 -39.61 -25.90
N GLU A 46 17.95 -39.24 -26.89
CA GLU A 46 19.34 -38.87 -26.75
C GLU A 46 19.49 -37.62 -25.86
N ILE A 47 20.25 -37.73 -24.76
CA ILE A 47 20.47 -36.63 -23.80
C ILE A 47 21.41 -35.61 -24.44
N ASN A 48 20.88 -34.42 -24.72
CA ASN A 48 21.69 -33.31 -25.26
C ASN A 48 22.02 -32.32 -24.11
N GLU A 49 23.30 -32.20 -23.76
CA GLU A 49 23.81 -31.36 -22.69
C GLU A 49 23.50 -29.86 -22.94
N GLU A 50 23.55 -29.38 -24.16
CA GLU A 50 23.24 -27.98 -24.51
C GLU A 50 21.78 -27.66 -24.27
N LYS A 51 20.86 -28.58 -24.58
CA LYS A 51 19.43 -28.43 -24.28
C LYS A 51 19.19 -28.33 -22.76
N ILE A 52 19.95 -29.11 -21.97
CA ILE A 52 19.87 -29.07 -20.50
C ILE A 52 20.34 -27.68 -20.00
N TYR A 53 21.47 -27.18 -20.47
CA TYR A 53 21.95 -25.84 -20.08
C TYR A 53 20.98 -24.74 -20.52
N ALA A 54 20.43 -24.82 -21.72
CA ALA A 54 19.41 -23.89 -22.18
C ALA A 54 18.16 -23.88 -21.28
N GLN A 55 17.71 -25.07 -20.87
CA GLN A 55 16.54 -25.20 -19.97
C GLN A 55 16.86 -24.71 -18.55
N ILE A 56 18.06 -24.98 -18.02
CA ILE A 56 18.52 -24.43 -16.73
C ILE A 56 18.52 -22.90 -16.78
N ASN A 57 19.09 -22.32 -17.84
CA ASN A 57 19.09 -20.87 -18.05
C ASN A 57 17.67 -20.29 -18.09
N LYS A 58 16.77 -20.94 -18.84
CA LYS A 58 15.36 -20.54 -18.92
C LYS A 58 14.68 -20.58 -17.54
N ASN A 59 14.91 -21.63 -16.77
CA ASN A 59 14.34 -21.79 -15.44
C ASN A 59 14.92 -20.78 -14.45
N TYR A 60 16.24 -20.49 -14.53
CA TYR A 60 16.88 -19.49 -13.70
C TYR A 60 16.35 -18.08 -14.00
N LYS A 61 16.24 -17.72 -15.29
CA LYS A 61 15.64 -16.45 -15.71
C LYS A 61 14.16 -16.34 -15.30
N ALA A 62 13.41 -17.45 -15.32
CA ALA A 62 12.04 -17.46 -14.82
C ALA A 62 11.97 -17.24 -13.31
N PHE A 63 12.94 -17.76 -12.55
CA PHE A 63 13.09 -17.44 -11.12
C PHE A 63 13.42 -15.96 -10.89
N GLU A 64 14.40 -15.39 -11.63
CA GLU A 64 14.77 -13.98 -11.52
C GLU A 64 13.61 -13.02 -11.84
N LYS A 65 12.70 -13.41 -12.74
CA LYS A 65 11.50 -12.62 -13.04
C LYS A 65 10.53 -12.47 -11.84
N LYS A 66 10.62 -13.37 -10.84
CA LYS A 66 9.81 -13.32 -9.61
C LYS A 66 10.38 -12.36 -8.56
N ALA A 67 11.61 -11.88 -8.73
CA ALA A 67 12.21 -10.93 -7.81
C ALA A 67 11.43 -9.60 -7.81
N LEU A 68 11.35 -8.96 -6.65
CA LEU A 68 10.85 -7.59 -6.55
C LEU A 68 11.73 -6.66 -7.37
N LYS A 69 11.12 -5.84 -8.20
CA LYS A 69 11.80 -4.89 -9.08
C LYS A 69 11.11 -3.53 -9.01
N PRO A 70 11.86 -2.43 -9.14
CA PRO A 70 11.26 -1.13 -9.34
C PRO A 70 10.49 -1.13 -10.67
N LEU A 71 9.34 -0.46 -10.67
CA LEU A 71 8.46 -0.31 -11.83
C LEU A 71 8.08 1.15 -11.99
N ILE A 72 7.91 1.59 -13.23
CA ILE A 72 7.35 2.91 -13.53
C ILE A 72 5.82 2.79 -13.54
N ASN A 73 5.18 3.45 -12.59
CA ASN A 73 3.72 3.50 -12.51
C ASN A 73 3.19 4.61 -13.41
N ALA A 74 2.72 4.26 -14.58
CA ALA A 74 2.05 5.15 -15.54
C ALA A 74 0.56 4.77 -15.72
N THR A 75 -0.07 4.20 -14.68
CA THR A 75 -1.50 3.88 -14.69
C THR A 75 -2.39 5.09 -14.41
N GLY A 76 -1.83 6.14 -13.81
CA GLY A 76 -2.53 7.30 -13.25
C GLY A 76 -3.00 7.10 -11.80
N ILE A 77 -3.07 5.86 -11.32
CA ILE A 77 -3.49 5.54 -9.95
C ILE A 77 -2.30 5.69 -9.01
N VAL A 78 -2.26 6.76 -8.23
CA VAL A 78 -1.10 7.10 -7.37
C VAL A 78 -0.89 6.04 -6.28
N MET A 79 -1.94 5.64 -5.57
CA MET A 79 -1.87 4.61 -4.52
C MET A 79 -2.27 3.23 -5.06
N HIS A 80 -1.63 2.81 -6.16
CA HIS A 80 -1.98 1.54 -6.83
C HIS A 80 -1.64 0.34 -5.94
N THR A 81 -2.67 -0.41 -5.53
CA THR A 81 -2.55 -1.51 -4.56
C THR A 81 -1.50 -2.55 -4.98
N ASN A 82 -1.52 -2.99 -6.25
CA ASN A 82 -0.61 -4.03 -6.73
C ASN A 82 0.81 -3.51 -7.03
N LEU A 83 1.04 -2.20 -6.98
CA LEU A 83 2.34 -1.57 -7.22
C LEU A 83 2.98 -1.01 -5.94
N GLY A 84 2.46 -1.41 -4.77
CA GLY A 84 3.05 -1.08 -3.48
C GLY A 84 2.49 0.17 -2.80
N ARG A 85 1.46 0.81 -3.37
CA ARG A 85 0.79 2.02 -2.84
C ARG A 85 1.71 3.24 -2.77
N SER A 86 1.84 3.88 -1.59
CA SER A 86 2.69 5.07 -1.42
C SER A 86 4.17 4.75 -1.58
N VAL A 87 4.89 5.67 -2.19
CA VAL A 87 6.36 5.62 -2.30
C VAL A 87 6.99 6.59 -1.31
N ILE A 88 8.22 6.31 -0.93
CA ILE A 88 8.99 7.10 0.04
C ILE A 88 9.94 8.01 -0.71
N ASP A 89 10.08 9.25 -0.24
CA ASP A 89 11.06 10.19 -0.78
C ASP A 89 12.50 9.81 -0.39
N GLU A 90 13.45 10.20 -1.22
CA GLU A 90 14.85 9.85 -1.04
C GLU A 90 15.43 10.41 0.27
N LYS A 91 15.05 11.62 0.70
CA LYS A 91 15.54 12.23 1.93
C LYS A 91 15.11 11.45 3.17
N SER A 92 13.85 11.04 3.21
CA SER A 92 13.31 10.17 4.28
C SER A 92 14.00 8.81 4.27
N TRP A 93 14.23 8.23 3.09
CA TRP A 93 14.96 6.96 2.98
C TRP A 93 16.39 7.08 3.48
N GLN A 94 17.14 8.14 3.12
CA GLN A 94 18.52 8.33 3.60
C GLN A 94 18.59 8.47 5.13
N ARG A 95 17.63 9.15 5.76
CA ARG A 95 17.53 9.19 7.24
C ARG A 95 17.28 7.80 7.82
N ALA A 96 16.31 7.06 7.29
CA ALA A 96 16.00 5.71 7.74
C ALA A 96 17.17 4.73 7.51
N LYS A 97 17.91 4.89 6.41
CA LYS A 97 19.11 4.10 6.11
C LYS A 97 20.19 4.26 7.21
N GLN A 98 20.42 5.48 7.69
CA GLN A 98 21.37 5.70 8.79
C GLN A 98 20.95 4.92 10.06
N ILE A 99 19.66 4.94 10.40
CA ILE A 99 19.11 4.18 11.53
C ILE A 99 19.19 2.66 11.27
N ALA A 100 18.85 2.22 10.05
CA ALA A 100 18.82 0.81 9.68
C ALA A 100 20.19 0.15 9.72
N CYS A 101 21.21 0.86 9.20
CA CYS A 101 22.58 0.37 9.06
C CYS A 101 23.45 0.59 10.31
N SER A 102 22.86 1.06 11.42
CA SER A 102 23.57 1.34 12.67
C SER A 102 22.82 0.77 13.88
N TYR A 103 23.51 0.69 15.02
CA TYR A 103 22.81 0.60 16.30
C TYR A 103 22.05 1.90 16.53
N SER A 104 20.93 1.84 17.22
CA SER A 104 20.07 3.00 17.47
C SER A 104 19.49 2.97 18.88
N ASN A 105 19.05 4.11 19.35
CA ASN A 105 18.38 4.29 20.63
C ASN A 105 16.88 3.89 20.60
N LEU A 106 16.49 2.93 19.75
CA LEU A 106 15.08 2.52 19.57
C LEU A 106 14.36 2.21 20.90
N GLU A 107 15.03 1.51 21.80
CA GLU A 107 14.56 1.19 23.16
C GLU A 107 15.62 1.54 24.20
N TYR A 108 16.37 2.62 23.99
CA TYR A 108 17.42 3.09 24.89
C TYR A 108 17.26 4.58 25.13
N ASP A 109 17.12 4.97 26.37
CA ASP A 109 17.06 6.36 26.79
C ASP A 109 18.49 6.88 27.00
N LEU A 110 18.89 7.86 26.19
CA LEU A 110 20.26 8.39 26.18
C LEU A 110 20.58 9.25 27.41
N GLU A 111 19.58 9.83 28.06
CA GLU A 111 19.75 10.71 29.22
C GLU A 111 19.91 9.87 30.49
N SER A 112 19.03 8.91 30.73
CA SER A 112 19.04 8.06 31.89
C SER A 112 19.97 6.83 31.79
N GLY A 113 20.43 6.51 30.56
CA GLY A 113 21.22 5.30 30.32
C GLY A 113 20.44 4.00 30.53
N SER A 114 19.11 4.06 30.52
CA SER A 114 18.24 2.92 30.83
C SER A 114 17.36 2.54 29.63
N ARG A 115 16.46 1.57 29.83
CA ARG A 115 15.52 1.16 28.80
C ARG A 115 14.48 2.23 28.52
N GLY A 116 14.45 2.73 27.28
CA GLY A 116 13.44 3.63 26.75
C GLY A 116 12.26 2.90 26.07
N ASN A 117 11.33 3.67 25.54
CA ASN A 117 10.15 3.18 24.85
C ASN A 117 10.23 3.52 23.34
N ARG A 118 10.13 2.51 22.48
CA ARG A 118 10.27 2.68 21.02
C ARG A 118 9.28 3.63 20.38
N TYR A 119 8.15 3.90 21.02
CA TYR A 119 7.09 4.70 20.44
C TYR A 119 7.13 6.17 20.81
N ASP A 120 7.97 6.56 21.78
CA ASP A 120 7.92 7.92 22.35
C ASP A 120 8.12 8.99 21.31
N TYR A 121 9.18 8.89 20.51
CA TYR A 121 9.47 9.91 19.50
C TYR A 121 8.42 9.95 18.38
N THR A 122 8.14 8.82 17.74
CA THR A 122 7.18 8.76 16.62
C THR A 122 5.75 9.04 17.11
N GLY A 123 5.38 8.53 18.29
CA GLY A 123 4.09 8.80 18.92
C GLY A 123 3.90 10.29 19.23
N TYR A 124 4.93 10.94 19.77
CA TYR A 124 4.92 12.38 20.04
C TYR A 124 4.73 13.20 18.76
N LEU A 125 5.46 12.89 17.68
CA LEU A 125 5.30 13.59 16.40
C LEU A 125 3.89 13.43 15.83
N LEU A 126 3.35 12.20 15.85
CA LEU A 126 2.01 11.92 15.33
C LEU A 126 0.92 12.58 16.18
N SER A 127 1.02 12.53 17.51
CA SER A 127 0.06 13.17 18.39
C SER A 127 0.09 14.69 18.22
N THR A 128 1.27 15.29 18.07
CA THR A 128 1.45 16.72 17.78
C THR A 128 0.83 17.09 16.43
N LEU A 129 1.10 16.30 15.37
CA LEU A 129 0.58 16.54 14.03
C LEU A 129 -0.95 16.54 14.00
N PHE A 130 -1.57 15.60 14.68
CA PHE A 130 -3.02 15.43 14.62
C PHE A 130 -3.78 16.10 15.76
N GLY A 131 -3.08 16.64 16.78
CA GLY A 131 -3.70 17.31 17.91
C GLY A 131 -4.48 16.36 18.83
N CYS A 132 -3.98 15.13 19.03
CA CYS A 132 -4.52 14.18 20.00
C CYS A 132 -3.56 14.00 21.19
N GLU A 133 -4.00 13.30 22.24
CA GLU A 133 -3.21 13.14 23.45
C GLU A 133 -2.03 12.19 23.29
N ASP A 134 -2.20 11.11 22.52
CA ASP A 134 -1.14 10.11 22.30
C ASP A 134 -1.38 9.33 21.00
N ALA A 135 -0.34 8.63 20.54
CA ALA A 135 -0.39 7.79 19.35
C ALA A 135 0.39 6.48 19.53
N LEU A 136 -0.07 5.43 18.84
CA LEU A 136 0.59 4.14 18.80
C LEU A 136 0.71 3.67 17.33
N VAL A 137 1.83 3.05 17.00
CA VAL A 137 2.11 2.52 15.65
C VAL A 137 2.19 1.00 15.72
N VAL A 138 1.49 0.33 14.81
CA VAL A 138 1.52 -1.12 14.59
C VAL A 138 1.76 -1.46 13.12
N ASN A 139 1.90 -2.74 12.78
CA ASN A 139 2.32 -3.21 11.44
C ASN A 139 1.45 -2.73 10.27
N ASN A 140 0.14 -2.64 10.48
CA ASN A 140 -0.84 -2.17 9.48
C ASN A 140 -2.17 -1.84 10.16
N ASN A 141 -3.10 -1.23 9.41
CA ASN A 141 -4.37 -0.81 10.00
C ASN A 141 -5.27 -1.99 10.41
N ALA A 142 -5.20 -3.14 9.74
CA ALA A 142 -5.92 -4.34 10.18
C ALA A 142 -5.45 -4.80 11.58
N SER A 143 -4.14 -4.72 11.84
CA SER A 143 -3.56 -4.96 13.18
C SER A 143 -4.02 -3.91 14.20
N ALA A 144 -4.17 -2.65 13.79
CA ALA A 144 -4.70 -1.59 14.65
C ALA A 144 -6.15 -1.89 15.07
N VAL A 145 -7.01 -2.18 14.10
CA VAL A 145 -8.42 -2.57 14.34
C VAL A 145 -8.50 -3.77 15.27
N PHE A 146 -7.75 -4.83 14.98
CA PHE A 146 -7.72 -6.04 15.80
C PHE A 146 -7.27 -5.76 17.24
N LEU A 147 -6.20 -4.99 17.41
CA LEU A 147 -5.65 -4.65 18.73
C LEU A 147 -6.65 -3.83 19.56
N VAL A 148 -7.31 -2.84 18.95
CA VAL A 148 -8.32 -2.00 19.60
C VAL A 148 -9.49 -2.86 20.05
N LEU A 149 -10.07 -3.65 19.14
CA LEU A 149 -11.21 -4.53 19.44
C LEU A 149 -10.86 -5.60 20.49
N ASN A 150 -9.68 -6.21 20.41
CA ASN A 150 -9.23 -7.20 21.39
C ASN A 150 -9.00 -6.57 22.78
N THR A 151 -8.49 -5.33 22.83
CA THR A 151 -8.19 -4.68 24.12
C THR A 151 -9.44 -4.20 24.82
N PHE A 152 -10.40 -3.65 24.09
CA PHE A 152 -11.55 -2.96 24.67
C PHE A 152 -12.90 -3.66 24.42
N GLY A 153 -13.01 -4.41 23.33
CA GLY A 153 -14.24 -5.08 22.93
C GLY A 153 -14.37 -6.54 23.36
N LYS A 154 -13.26 -7.18 23.73
CA LYS A 154 -13.23 -8.62 24.06
C LYS A 154 -14.25 -8.99 25.14
N GLY A 155 -15.10 -9.99 24.85
CA GLY A 155 -16.14 -10.48 25.75
C GLY A 155 -17.32 -9.55 25.93
N GLY A 156 -17.40 -8.43 25.17
CA GLY A 156 -18.53 -7.49 25.21
C GLY A 156 -19.01 -7.11 23.81
N ARG A 157 -20.15 -6.43 23.79
CA ARG A 157 -20.81 -6.00 22.56
C ARG A 157 -20.13 -4.77 21.99
N CYS A 158 -19.80 -4.83 20.70
CA CYS A 158 -19.32 -3.71 19.91
C CYS A 158 -20.40 -3.36 18.88
N VAL A 159 -21.02 -2.20 19.03
CA VAL A 159 -22.15 -1.75 18.22
C VAL A 159 -21.64 -1.04 16.99
N ILE A 160 -22.06 -1.49 15.80
CA ILE A 160 -21.62 -0.98 14.50
C ILE A 160 -22.78 -0.91 13.52
N SER A 161 -22.78 0.10 12.63
CA SER A 161 -23.75 0.19 11.54
C SER A 161 -23.63 -0.98 10.57
N ARG A 162 -24.75 -1.59 10.19
CA ARG A 162 -24.80 -2.65 9.17
C ARG A 162 -24.24 -2.18 7.82
N GLY A 163 -24.42 -0.89 7.49
CA GLY A 163 -23.84 -0.27 6.29
C GLY A 163 -22.32 -0.07 6.34
N GLU A 164 -21.68 -0.32 7.50
CA GLU A 164 -20.23 -0.16 7.72
C GLU A 164 -19.51 -1.51 7.88
N LEU A 165 -20.18 -2.64 7.66
CA LEU A 165 -19.59 -3.98 7.67
C LEU A 165 -18.84 -4.24 6.36
N VAL A 166 -17.67 -3.61 6.22
CA VAL A 166 -16.90 -3.59 4.99
C VAL A 166 -16.12 -4.88 4.76
N GLU A 167 -15.95 -5.25 3.48
CA GLU A 167 -14.90 -6.16 3.03
C GLU A 167 -13.89 -5.36 2.20
N ILE A 168 -12.60 -5.43 2.57
CA ILE A 168 -11.51 -4.72 1.92
C ILE A 168 -10.54 -5.74 1.30
N GLY A 169 -9.80 -5.33 0.28
CA GLY A 169 -8.92 -6.18 -0.54
C GLY A 169 -8.09 -7.20 0.25
N GLY A 170 -8.05 -8.43 -0.28
CA GLY A 170 -7.39 -9.56 0.37
C GLY A 170 -8.25 -10.33 1.38
N GLY A 171 -9.57 -10.04 1.46
CA GLY A 171 -10.50 -10.79 2.31
C GLY A 171 -10.59 -10.30 3.75
N PHE A 172 -10.15 -9.07 4.05
CA PHE A 172 -10.41 -8.43 5.35
C PHE A 172 -11.89 -8.11 5.48
N ARG A 173 -12.60 -8.81 6.37
CA ARG A 173 -14.01 -8.61 6.67
C ARG A 173 -14.19 -8.15 8.10
N MET A 174 -14.81 -7.00 8.30
CA MET A 174 -15.01 -6.43 9.63
C MET A 174 -15.70 -7.38 10.59
N PRO A 175 -16.79 -8.11 10.23
CA PRO A 175 -17.42 -9.07 11.13
C PRO A 175 -16.50 -10.19 11.59
N GLU A 176 -15.67 -10.73 10.70
CA GLU A 176 -14.74 -11.80 11.02
C GLU A 176 -13.62 -11.30 11.94
N VAL A 177 -13.09 -10.11 11.68
CA VAL A 177 -12.08 -9.49 12.54
C VAL A 177 -12.62 -9.21 13.93
N MET A 178 -13.85 -8.73 14.05
CA MET A 178 -14.53 -8.53 15.35
C MET A 178 -14.64 -9.86 16.09
N LYS A 179 -15.12 -10.91 15.44
CA LYS A 179 -15.23 -12.26 16.03
C LYS A 179 -13.88 -12.79 16.50
N GLU A 180 -12.87 -12.74 15.65
CA GLU A 180 -11.52 -13.23 15.97
C GLU A 180 -10.83 -12.41 17.06
N SER A 181 -11.16 -11.13 17.20
CA SER A 181 -10.68 -10.29 18.32
C SER A 181 -11.33 -10.65 19.66
N GLY A 182 -12.39 -11.47 19.65
CA GLY A 182 -13.20 -11.82 20.81
C GLY A 182 -14.29 -10.81 21.14
N ALA A 183 -14.51 -9.80 20.29
CA ALA A 183 -15.62 -8.86 20.42
C ALA A 183 -16.92 -9.51 19.92
N ILE A 184 -18.04 -9.16 20.56
CA ILE A 184 -19.38 -9.59 20.15
C ILE A 184 -19.94 -8.52 19.22
N LEU A 185 -20.15 -8.88 17.96
CA LEU A 185 -20.73 -7.99 16.96
C LEU A 185 -22.21 -7.69 17.30
N ALA A 186 -22.56 -6.41 17.38
CA ALA A 186 -23.93 -5.93 17.49
C ALA A 186 -24.24 -4.97 16.33
N GLU A 187 -24.96 -5.48 15.33
CA GLU A 187 -25.31 -4.72 14.13
C GLU A 187 -26.54 -3.83 14.38
N VAL A 188 -26.48 -2.57 13.90
CA VAL A 188 -27.57 -1.62 14.00
C VAL A 188 -27.96 -1.01 12.65
N GLY A 189 -29.19 -0.53 12.55
CA GLY A 189 -29.73 0.07 11.35
C GLY A 189 -29.93 -0.95 10.20
N THR A 190 -29.88 -0.43 8.98
CA THR A 190 -29.99 -1.20 7.73
C THR A 190 -28.77 -0.95 6.83
N THR A 191 -28.71 -1.60 5.67
CA THR A 191 -27.59 -1.44 4.72
C THR A 191 -27.35 0.02 4.32
N ASN A 192 -28.44 0.80 4.14
CA ASN A 192 -28.35 2.16 3.60
C ASN A 192 -28.80 3.25 4.58
N LYS A 193 -29.36 2.87 5.73
CA LYS A 193 -29.82 3.85 6.73
C LYS A 193 -29.50 3.40 8.15
N THR A 194 -28.81 4.26 8.88
CA THR A 194 -28.55 4.10 10.31
C THR A 194 -28.72 5.45 10.99
N ARG A 195 -29.56 5.48 12.01
CA ARG A 195 -29.86 6.66 12.82
C ARG A 195 -29.20 6.55 14.19
N LEU A 196 -29.06 7.67 14.88
CA LEU A 196 -28.53 7.68 16.23
C LEU A 196 -29.39 6.81 17.17
N SER A 197 -30.74 6.84 17.02
CA SER A 197 -31.66 5.99 17.78
C SER A 197 -31.41 4.49 17.59
N ASP A 198 -30.88 4.05 16.46
CA ASP A 198 -30.52 2.64 16.24
C ASP A 198 -29.36 2.23 17.15
N TYR A 199 -28.37 3.12 17.34
CA TYR A 199 -27.29 2.94 18.32
C TYR A 199 -27.81 2.97 19.74
N GLU A 200 -28.64 3.98 20.12
CA GLU A 200 -29.20 4.13 21.46
C GLU A 200 -29.99 2.90 21.92
N ASN A 201 -30.85 2.38 21.03
CA ASN A 201 -31.72 1.22 21.32
C ASN A 201 -30.92 -0.11 21.41
N ALA A 202 -29.70 -0.15 20.92
CA ALA A 202 -28.85 -1.34 20.95
C ALA A 202 -27.94 -1.40 22.20
N LEU A 203 -27.91 -0.33 23.01
CA LEU A 203 -27.08 -0.28 24.21
C LEU A 203 -27.64 -1.12 25.34
N ASP A 204 -26.78 -1.87 25.99
CA ASP A 204 -27.03 -2.61 27.22
C ASP A 204 -25.81 -2.61 28.14
N GLU A 205 -25.87 -3.29 29.28
CA GLU A 205 -24.78 -3.39 30.26
C GLU A 205 -23.55 -4.11 29.73
N ASN A 206 -23.68 -4.91 28.67
CA ASN A 206 -22.58 -5.64 28.02
C ASN A 206 -21.95 -4.83 26.89
N THR A 207 -22.47 -3.65 26.56
CA THR A 207 -21.93 -2.81 25.50
C THR A 207 -20.60 -2.17 25.92
N LYS A 208 -19.52 -2.43 25.17
CA LYS A 208 -18.16 -1.94 25.43
C LYS A 208 -17.74 -0.81 24.50
N MET A 209 -18.19 -0.86 23.25
CA MET A 209 -17.72 0.07 22.22
C MET A 209 -18.83 0.44 21.25
N LEU A 210 -18.79 1.70 20.80
CA LEU A 210 -19.45 2.16 19.58
C LEU A 210 -18.39 2.29 18.49
N VAL A 211 -18.56 1.53 17.41
CA VAL A 211 -17.60 1.44 16.32
C VAL A 211 -18.16 2.10 15.07
N LYS A 212 -17.37 2.96 14.44
CA LYS A 212 -17.63 3.46 13.09
C LYS A 212 -16.53 3.04 12.15
N VAL A 213 -16.89 2.75 10.91
CA VAL A 213 -15.95 2.40 9.85
C VAL A 213 -16.20 3.27 8.62
N HIS A 214 -15.15 3.91 8.14
CA HIS A 214 -15.25 4.69 6.92
C HIS A 214 -15.34 3.79 5.69
N ARG A 215 -16.36 4.01 4.87
CA ARG A 215 -16.57 3.30 3.60
C ARG A 215 -15.61 3.85 2.53
N SER A 216 -14.32 3.58 2.68
CA SER A 216 -13.29 4.13 1.79
C SER A 216 -13.29 3.47 0.40
N ASN A 217 -13.73 2.21 0.27
CA ASN A 217 -13.61 1.41 -0.95
C ASN A 217 -14.92 1.20 -1.72
N PHE A 218 -16.04 1.66 -1.22
CA PHE A 218 -17.34 1.68 -1.91
C PHE A 218 -18.20 2.86 -1.45
N ASP A 219 -19.25 3.16 -2.20
CA ASP A 219 -20.23 4.18 -1.82
C ASP A 219 -21.65 3.63 -1.99
N ILE A 220 -22.57 4.15 -1.19
CA ILE A 220 -24.00 3.87 -1.29
C ILE A 220 -24.66 5.05 -1.97
N VAL A 221 -25.19 4.83 -3.17
CA VAL A 221 -25.85 5.86 -3.99
C VAL A 221 -27.37 5.74 -3.85
N GLY A 222 -28.07 6.86 -3.72
CA GLY A 222 -29.52 6.91 -3.57
C GLY A 222 -29.96 7.30 -2.17
N PHE A 223 -31.05 6.70 -1.68
CA PHE A 223 -31.60 7.01 -0.36
C PHE A 223 -30.73 6.42 0.75
N LYS A 224 -29.83 7.25 1.27
CA LYS A 224 -28.96 6.88 2.39
C LYS A 224 -29.12 7.85 3.57
N GLN A 225 -28.86 7.35 4.76
CA GLN A 225 -28.76 8.14 5.99
C GLN A 225 -27.70 7.50 6.89
N ASP A 226 -26.74 8.30 7.30
CA ASP A 226 -25.64 7.88 8.17
C ASP A 226 -25.66 8.72 9.44
N THR A 227 -25.42 8.10 10.59
CA THR A 227 -25.09 8.81 11.82
C THR A 227 -23.67 9.37 11.73
N SER A 228 -23.48 10.62 12.07
CA SER A 228 -22.15 11.26 12.05
C SER A 228 -21.23 10.69 13.14
N LEU A 229 -19.92 10.86 12.97
CA LEU A 229 -18.94 10.48 13.99
C LEU A 229 -19.14 11.29 15.28
N GLU A 230 -19.51 12.56 15.16
CA GLU A 230 -19.75 13.46 16.28
C GLU A 230 -20.93 13.00 17.13
N GLU A 231 -22.05 12.59 16.51
CA GLU A 231 -23.22 12.03 17.22
C GLU A 231 -22.85 10.75 17.96
N VAL A 232 -22.10 9.83 17.31
CA VAL A 232 -21.70 8.56 17.95
C VAL A 232 -20.71 8.80 19.08
N ALA A 233 -19.75 9.72 18.91
CA ALA A 233 -18.77 10.05 19.96
C ALA A 233 -19.46 10.72 21.17
N SER A 234 -20.45 11.60 20.94
CA SER A 234 -21.25 12.22 22.01
C SER A 234 -22.06 11.17 22.78
N LEU A 235 -22.75 10.28 22.09
CA LEU A 235 -23.51 9.18 22.72
C LEU A 235 -22.59 8.27 23.55
N ALA A 236 -21.42 7.91 22.99
CA ALA A 236 -20.44 7.08 23.69
C ALA A 236 -19.97 7.75 24.99
N LYS A 237 -19.67 9.05 24.93
CA LYS A 237 -19.25 9.84 26.09
C LYS A 237 -20.36 9.92 27.17
N GLU A 238 -21.59 10.17 26.77
CA GLU A 238 -22.74 10.23 27.69
C GLU A 238 -22.99 8.91 28.42
N ARG A 239 -22.74 7.79 27.74
CA ARG A 239 -22.94 6.43 28.27
C ARG A 239 -21.72 5.83 28.93
N GLY A 240 -20.57 6.54 28.94
CA GLY A 240 -19.32 6.02 29.47
C GLY A 240 -18.73 4.83 28.66
N ILE A 241 -19.03 4.76 27.36
CA ILE A 241 -18.64 3.71 26.43
C ILE A 241 -17.52 4.27 25.53
N ILE A 242 -16.62 3.41 25.04
CA ILE A 242 -15.53 3.83 24.13
C ILE A 242 -16.06 4.01 22.71
N SER A 243 -15.77 5.15 22.10
CA SER A 243 -15.96 5.40 20.68
C SER A 243 -14.70 5.10 19.89
N TYR A 244 -14.81 4.32 18.79
CA TYR A 244 -13.71 3.99 17.92
C TYR A 244 -14.07 4.22 16.45
N TYR A 245 -13.15 4.86 15.71
CA TYR A 245 -13.30 5.08 14.28
C TYR A 245 -12.18 4.46 13.47
N ASP A 246 -12.50 3.46 12.63
CA ASP A 246 -11.60 2.95 11.58
C ASP A 246 -11.77 3.80 10.31
N LEU A 247 -10.82 4.72 10.07
CA LEU A 247 -10.83 5.64 8.95
C LEU A 247 -10.29 5.01 7.65
N GLY A 248 -9.31 4.12 7.76
CA GLY A 248 -8.65 3.50 6.61
C GLY A 248 -7.73 4.43 5.82
N GLY A 249 -8.22 5.54 5.26
CA GLY A 249 -7.50 6.42 4.34
C GLY A 249 -6.43 7.31 4.97
N GLY A 250 -6.80 8.18 5.88
CA GLY A 250 -5.88 9.03 6.66
C GLY A 250 -5.39 10.30 5.96
N ALA A 251 -6.31 11.20 5.56
CA ALA A 251 -5.92 12.50 5.02
C ALA A 251 -5.40 13.45 6.12
N VAL A 252 -4.20 14.02 5.92
CA VAL A 252 -3.58 15.00 6.84
C VAL A 252 -4.09 16.41 6.56
N SER A 253 -4.30 16.75 5.30
CA SER A 253 -4.77 18.06 4.86
C SER A 253 -5.86 17.91 3.82
N HIS A 254 -6.58 19.00 3.59
CA HIS A 254 -7.55 19.06 2.52
C HIS A 254 -6.86 19.00 1.15
N LEU A 255 -7.17 17.98 0.37
CA LEU A 255 -6.70 17.84 -1.00
C LEU A 255 -7.85 18.23 -1.94
N ALA A 256 -7.62 19.18 -2.85
CA ALA A 256 -8.64 19.66 -3.77
C ALA A 256 -9.25 18.54 -4.64
N CYS A 257 -8.47 17.50 -4.93
CA CYS A 257 -8.94 16.32 -5.67
C CYS A 257 -9.78 15.34 -4.82
N PHE A 258 -9.82 15.50 -3.48
CA PHE A 258 -10.53 14.64 -2.52
C PHE A 258 -11.33 15.46 -1.51
N ASN A 259 -12.21 16.34 -1.98
CA ASN A 259 -12.99 17.24 -1.13
C ASN A 259 -13.87 16.51 -0.09
N SER A 260 -14.25 15.27 -0.36
CA SER A 260 -15.10 14.45 0.52
C SER A 260 -14.31 13.55 1.48
N GLU A 261 -12.98 13.46 1.33
CA GLU A 261 -12.18 12.67 2.26
C GLU A 261 -12.01 13.40 3.59
N PRO A 262 -12.34 12.78 4.71
CA PRO A 262 -12.26 13.43 6.01
C PRO A 262 -10.80 13.66 6.43
N VAL A 263 -10.54 14.86 6.95
CA VAL A 263 -9.23 15.24 7.50
C VAL A 263 -9.14 14.79 8.95
N ILE A 264 -8.09 14.04 9.30
CA ILE A 264 -7.91 13.42 10.62
C ILE A 264 -8.04 14.43 11.76
N GLN A 265 -7.41 15.61 11.65
CA GLN A 265 -7.49 16.63 12.70
C GLN A 265 -8.94 17.11 12.99
N LYS A 266 -9.82 17.12 11.97
CA LYS A 266 -11.24 17.44 12.16
C LYS A 266 -11.96 16.31 12.87
N LEU A 267 -11.62 15.06 12.55
CA LEU A 267 -12.21 13.88 13.19
C LEU A 267 -11.82 13.77 14.68
N ILE A 268 -10.57 14.06 15.03
CA ILE A 268 -10.12 14.11 16.43
C ILE A 268 -10.94 15.14 17.25
N LYS A 269 -11.25 16.29 16.64
CA LYS A 269 -12.07 17.34 17.28
C LYS A 269 -13.52 16.95 17.55
N THR A 270 -14.05 15.88 16.95
CA THR A 270 -15.38 15.35 17.27
C THR A 270 -15.46 14.72 18.67
N GLY A 271 -14.31 14.51 19.30
CA GLY A 271 -14.24 13.89 20.63
C GLY A 271 -14.21 12.36 20.60
N VAL A 272 -13.99 11.74 19.43
CA VAL A 272 -13.80 10.28 19.33
C VAL A 272 -12.62 9.83 20.21
N ASP A 273 -12.79 8.73 20.93
CA ASP A 273 -11.80 8.24 21.90
C ASP A 273 -10.57 7.64 21.23
N LEU A 274 -10.79 6.87 20.15
CA LEU A 274 -9.75 6.22 19.36
C LEU A 274 -10.08 6.32 17.86
N LEU A 275 -9.05 6.57 17.06
CA LEU A 275 -9.12 6.58 15.59
C LEU A 275 -7.93 5.82 15.04
N SER A 276 -8.12 5.03 13.98
CA SER A 276 -6.99 4.38 13.29
C SER A 276 -7.04 4.56 11.78
N PHE A 277 -5.84 4.50 11.16
CA PHE A 277 -5.68 4.61 9.71
C PHE A 277 -4.38 3.98 9.21
N SER A 278 -4.27 3.80 7.88
CA SER A 278 -3.10 3.23 7.21
C SER A 278 -2.06 4.29 6.86
N GLY A 279 -0.79 4.03 7.18
CA GLY A 279 0.32 4.92 6.84
C GLY A 279 0.67 4.98 5.35
N ASP A 280 0.39 3.94 4.59
CA ASP A 280 0.74 3.77 3.17
C ASP A 280 -0.37 4.18 2.18
N LYS A 281 -1.39 4.87 2.68
CA LYS A 281 -2.45 5.46 1.86
C LYS A 281 -2.29 6.99 1.75
N LEU A 282 -3.32 7.78 2.04
CA LEU A 282 -3.27 9.24 1.93
C LEU A 282 -2.28 9.91 2.89
N PHE A 283 -1.89 9.25 3.97
CA PHE A 283 -0.79 9.71 4.80
C PHE A 283 0.56 9.72 4.03
N GLY A 284 0.69 8.88 3.00
CA GLY A 284 1.80 8.95 2.05
C GLY A 284 3.14 8.43 2.57
N SER A 285 3.13 7.51 3.53
CA SER A 285 4.33 6.91 4.11
C SER A 285 4.39 5.40 3.88
N VAL A 286 4.99 4.66 4.79
CA VAL A 286 5.11 3.19 4.75
C VAL A 286 3.87 2.50 5.29
N GLN A 287 3.75 1.18 5.01
CA GLN A 287 2.73 0.35 5.63
C GLN A 287 2.86 0.41 7.15
N ALA A 288 1.84 0.91 7.80
CA ALA A 288 1.67 0.96 9.24
C ALA A 288 0.19 1.12 9.59
N GLY A 289 -0.21 0.67 10.77
CA GLY A 289 -1.45 1.09 11.43
C GLY A 289 -1.14 2.17 12.45
N ILE A 290 -1.73 3.31 12.32
CA ILE A 290 -1.55 4.43 13.24
C ILE A 290 -2.83 4.57 14.06
N ILE A 291 -2.73 4.47 15.38
CA ILE A 291 -3.83 4.62 16.33
C ILE A 291 -3.62 5.92 17.08
N LEU A 292 -4.58 6.82 17.01
CA LEU A 292 -4.60 8.11 17.68
C LEU A 292 -5.69 8.11 18.75
N GLY A 293 -5.49 8.82 19.86
CA GLY A 293 -6.58 9.00 20.82
C GLY A 293 -6.13 9.40 22.20
N LYS A 294 -6.97 9.08 23.19
CA LYS A 294 -6.76 9.41 24.60
C LYS A 294 -5.55 8.66 25.16
N LYS A 295 -4.71 9.36 25.90
CA LYS A 295 -3.45 8.83 26.49
C LYS A 295 -3.67 7.58 27.34
N GLU A 296 -4.74 7.56 28.14
CA GLU A 296 -5.06 6.41 29.00
C GLU A 296 -5.44 5.16 28.18
N LEU A 297 -6.11 5.31 27.04
CA LEU A 297 -6.49 4.21 26.16
C LEU A 297 -5.28 3.71 25.39
N ILE A 298 -4.46 4.60 24.85
CA ILE A 298 -3.20 4.24 24.20
C ILE A 298 -2.27 3.50 25.17
N ALA A 299 -2.20 3.92 26.44
CA ALA A 299 -1.43 3.23 27.45
C ALA A 299 -1.94 1.79 27.72
N LYS A 300 -3.26 1.55 27.65
CA LYS A 300 -3.84 0.19 27.76
C LYS A 300 -3.49 -0.65 26.53
N LEU A 301 -3.54 -0.10 25.32
CA LEU A 301 -3.11 -0.78 24.10
C LEU A 301 -1.62 -1.20 24.19
N ARG A 302 -0.74 -0.32 24.73
CA ARG A 302 0.69 -0.62 24.93
C ARG A 302 0.92 -1.79 25.89
N LYS A 303 0.00 -2.06 26.81
CA LYS A 303 0.07 -3.19 27.78
C LYS A 303 -0.47 -4.50 27.21
N ASN A 304 -1.21 -4.48 26.09
CA ASN A 304 -1.75 -5.69 25.48
C ASN A 304 -0.60 -6.56 24.95
N GLN A 305 -0.60 -7.86 25.31
CA GLN A 305 0.45 -8.81 24.92
C GLN A 305 0.56 -8.98 23.40
N LEU A 306 -0.55 -8.78 22.66
CA LEU A 306 -0.57 -8.82 21.20
C LEU A 306 0.33 -7.76 20.57
N LEU A 307 0.54 -6.61 21.24
CA LEU A 307 1.40 -5.56 20.71
C LEU A 307 2.82 -6.08 20.41
N ARG A 308 3.29 -7.10 21.14
CA ARG A 308 4.60 -7.68 20.85
C ARG A 308 4.68 -8.32 19.46
N MET A 309 3.57 -8.90 18.98
CA MET A 309 3.45 -9.48 17.63
C MET A 309 3.19 -8.42 16.57
N LEU A 310 2.51 -7.33 16.93
CA LEU A 310 2.03 -6.29 16.01
C LEU A 310 2.95 -5.07 15.94
N ARG A 311 4.04 -5.04 16.70
CA ARG A 311 4.92 -3.86 16.79
C ARG A 311 5.71 -3.63 15.51
N SER A 312 5.85 -2.37 15.14
CA SER A 312 6.65 -1.92 14.02
C SER A 312 8.15 -1.96 14.32
N ASP A 313 8.97 -2.14 13.30
CA ASP A 313 10.43 -2.11 13.36
C ASP A 313 10.98 -0.66 13.31
N LYS A 314 12.33 -0.54 13.47
CA LYS A 314 13.01 0.76 13.51
C LYS A 314 12.95 1.53 12.19
N ILE A 315 12.90 0.82 11.04
CA ILE A 315 12.87 1.45 9.72
C ILE A 315 11.49 2.07 9.50
N THR A 316 10.43 1.33 9.78
CA THR A 316 9.04 1.81 9.72
C THR A 316 8.85 3.06 10.59
N LEU A 317 9.33 3.03 11.84
CA LEU A 317 9.21 4.17 12.76
C LEU A 317 10.01 5.39 12.28
N ALA A 318 11.22 5.19 11.76
CA ALA A 318 12.04 6.28 11.23
C ALA A 318 11.40 6.95 9.99
N LEU A 319 10.83 6.16 9.10
CA LEU A 319 10.15 6.66 7.90
C LEU A 319 8.85 7.41 8.26
N LEU A 320 8.04 6.88 9.18
CA LEU A 320 6.85 7.57 9.68
C LEU A 320 7.20 8.88 10.37
N ALA A 321 8.26 8.89 11.19
CA ALA A 321 8.75 10.11 11.85
C ALA A 321 9.18 11.16 10.82
N SER A 322 9.91 10.76 9.77
CA SER A 322 10.31 11.67 8.70
C SER A 322 9.12 12.26 7.96
N THR A 323 8.12 11.44 7.62
CA THR A 323 6.88 11.91 6.98
C THR A 323 6.10 12.87 7.90
N ALA A 324 5.99 12.55 9.20
CA ALA A 324 5.31 13.43 10.16
C ALA A 324 6.01 14.78 10.29
N LEU A 325 7.35 14.81 10.30
CA LEU A 325 8.13 16.05 10.30
C LEU A 325 7.87 16.89 9.04
N SER A 326 7.84 16.27 7.85
CA SER A 326 7.49 16.99 6.61
C SER A 326 6.13 17.67 6.71
N TYR A 327 5.14 17.02 7.30
CA TYR A 327 3.81 17.63 7.52
C TYR A 327 3.83 18.76 8.56
N LEU A 328 4.58 18.60 9.66
CA LEU A 328 4.74 19.64 10.70
C LEU A 328 5.43 20.87 10.14
N ASP A 329 6.42 20.66 9.26
CA ASP A 329 7.13 21.74 8.54
C ASP A 329 6.30 22.31 7.38
N LYS A 330 5.09 21.78 7.11
CA LYS A 330 4.23 22.14 5.97
C LYS A 330 4.88 21.89 4.60
N ASP A 331 5.88 21.03 4.54
CA ASP A 331 6.55 20.60 3.31
C ASP A 331 5.79 19.42 2.66
N TYR A 332 4.57 19.70 2.21
CA TYR A 332 3.69 18.69 1.59
C TYR A 332 4.28 18.10 0.30
N ASN A 333 5.10 18.87 -0.41
CA ASN A 333 5.69 18.44 -1.67
C ASN A 333 6.79 17.39 -1.49
N SER A 334 7.37 17.27 -0.30
CA SER A 334 8.32 16.19 0.00
C SER A 334 7.63 14.84 0.25
N VAL A 335 6.30 14.80 0.35
CA VAL A 335 5.52 13.56 0.44
C VAL A 335 5.06 13.15 -0.96
N PRO A 336 5.66 12.14 -1.61
CA PRO A 336 5.42 11.86 -3.03
C PRO A 336 3.96 11.61 -3.38
N THR A 337 3.20 10.93 -2.52
CA THR A 337 1.77 10.70 -2.71
C THR A 337 1.00 12.02 -2.80
N ILE A 338 1.26 12.95 -1.90
CA ILE A 338 0.59 14.26 -1.89
C ILE A 338 1.03 15.10 -3.08
N PHE A 339 2.33 15.13 -3.37
CA PHE A 339 2.88 15.81 -4.54
C PHE A 339 2.18 15.34 -5.83
N LEU A 340 2.13 14.02 -6.09
CA LEU A 340 1.52 13.46 -7.29
C LEU A 340 0.02 13.76 -7.38
N LEU A 341 -0.72 13.67 -6.28
CA LEU A 341 -2.15 13.98 -6.24
C LEU A 341 -2.44 15.47 -6.45
N SER A 342 -1.56 16.36 -6.02
CA SER A 342 -1.74 17.81 -6.06
C SER A 342 -1.35 18.44 -7.41
N ARG A 343 -0.67 17.70 -8.31
CA ARG A 343 -0.23 18.23 -9.60
C ARG A 343 -1.41 18.72 -10.43
N SER A 344 -1.29 19.90 -10.99
CA SER A 344 -2.28 20.46 -11.91
C SER A 344 -2.22 19.79 -13.30
N THR A 345 -3.31 19.86 -14.04
CA THR A 345 -3.33 19.37 -15.44
C THR A 345 -2.39 20.16 -16.35
N SER A 346 -2.14 21.44 -16.06
CA SER A 346 -1.17 22.27 -16.79
C SER A 346 0.26 21.78 -16.61
N GLU A 347 0.66 21.44 -15.38
CA GLU A 347 1.96 20.84 -15.09
C GLU A 347 2.10 19.47 -15.77
N LEU A 348 1.06 18.62 -15.70
CA LEU A 348 1.06 17.33 -16.38
C LEU A 348 1.18 17.48 -17.89
N LYS A 349 0.50 18.47 -18.51
CA LYS A 349 0.65 18.77 -19.94
C LYS A 349 2.07 19.21 -20.31
N SER A 350 2.72 19.99 -19.46
CA SER A 350 4.11 20.42 -19.67
C SER A 350 5.07 19.23 -19.62
N VAL A 351 4.89 18.30 -18.67
CA VAL A 351 5.64 17.04 -18.60
C VAL A 351 5.37 16.16 -19.82
N ALA A 352 4.10 16.02 -20.24
CA ALA A 352 3.72 15.25 -21.42
C ALA A 352 4.41 15.76 -22.69
N LYS A 353 4.42 17.09 -22.90
CA LYS A 353 5.13 17.72 -24.03
C LYS A 353 6.62 17.44 -24.00
N ARG A 354 7.28 17.58 -22.84
CA ARG A 354 8.71 17.33 -22.67
C ARG A 354 9.06 15.87 -23.02
N ILE A 355 8.33 14.91 -22.45
CA ILE A 355 8.55 13.48 -22.71
C ILE A 355 8.29 13.17 -24.19
N ASN A 356 7.16 13.62 -24.74
CA ASN A 356 6.78 13.32 -26.13
C ASN A 356 7.77 13.89 -27.14
N ASN A 357 8.27 15.13 -26.92
CA ASN A 357 9.31 15.73 -27.77
C ASN A 357 10.61 14.90 -27.74
N SER A 358 11.00 14.38 -26.56
CA SER A 358 12.16 13.49 -26.43
C SER A 358 11.97 12.12 -27.10
N CYS A 359 10.72 11.80 -27.45
CA CYS A 359 10.34 10.56 -28.13
C CYS A 359 9.85 10.80 -29.59
N LYS A 360 10.35 11.82 -30.28
CA LYS A 360 9.99 12.15 -31.68
C LYS A 360 8.49 12.38 -31.92
N ASN A 361 7.76 12.78 -30.89
CA ASN A 361 6.29 13.06 -30.91
C ASN A 361 5.43 11.87 -31.36
N ILE A 362 5.80 10.64 -30.99
CA ILE A 362 5.10 9.42 -31.41
C ILE A 362 3.77 9.16 -30.69
N ALA A 363 3.52 9.84 -29.57
CA ALA A 363 2.30 9.71 -28.81
C ALA A 363 1.34 10.90 -29.04
N SER A 364 0.05 10.68 -28.89
CA SER A 364 -0.93 11.75 -28.74
C SER A 364 -1.04 12.15 -27.28
N ILE A 365 -0.99 13.45 -26.97
CA ILE A 365 -1.23 13.96 -25.60
C ILE A 365 -2.74 14.14 -25.45
N ILE A 366 -3.32 13.48 -24.45
CA ILE A 366 -4.77 13.53 -24.20
C ILE A 366 -5.08 13.92 -22.76
N ASP A 367 -6.15 14.67 -22.56
CA ASP A 367 -6.79 14.83 -21.27
C ASP A 367 -7.52 13.53 -20.91
N THR A 368 -7.42 13.10 -19.67
CA THR A 368 -8.04 11.88 -19.15
C THR A 368 -8.41 12.06 -17.69
N ALA A 369 -8.99 11.03 -17.09
CA ALA A 369 -9.28 11.00 -15.66
C ALA A 369 -8.82 9.68 -15.06
N THR A 370 -8.44 9.74 -13.79
CA THR A 370 -7.97 8.60 -13.01
C THR A 370 -8.63 8.60 -11.62
N PHE A 371 -8.24 7.65 -10.77
CA PHE A 371 -8.72 7.51 -9.39
C PHE A 371 -7.54 7.54 -8.42
N GLY A 372 -7.80 7.84 -7.13
CA GLY A 372 -6.74 7.87 -6.11
C GLY A 372 -6.10 6.52 -5.85
N GLY A 373 -6.89 5.45 -5.87
CA GLY A 373 -6.44 4.09 -5.58
C GLY A 373 -6.38 3.76 -4.08
N GLY A 374 -5.89 2.57 -3.75
CA GLY A 374 -5.72 2.13 -2.36
C GLY A 374 -7.03 1.94 -1.58
N GLY A 375 -8.18 1.82 -2.27
CA GLY A 375 -9.50 1.80 -1.63
C GLY A 375 -9.90 3.17 -1.07
N THR A 376 -9.43 4.26 -1.70
CA THR A 376 -9.77 5.63 -1.32
C THR A 376 -10.64 6.24 -2.41
N LEU A 377 -11.88 6.60 -2.06
CA LEU A 377 -12.87 7.29 -2.91
C LEU A 377 -12.93 6.71 -4.34
N PRO A 378 -13.42 5.49 -4.53
CA PRO A 378 -13.37 4.79 -5.83
C PRO A 378 -14.15 5.51 -6.93
N ASN A 379 -15.12 6.37 -6.57
CA ASN A 379 -15.96 7.11 -7.51
C ASN A 379 -15.45 8.54 -7.79
N VAL A 380 -14.38 9.00 -7.13
CA VAL A 380 -13.85 10.36 -7.33
C VAL A 380 -12.84 10.34 -8.47
N LYS A 381 -13.22 10.94 -9.59
CA LYS A 381 -12.36 11.12 -10.75
C LYS A 381 -11.42 12.31 -10.56
N ILE A 382 -10.13 12.06 -10.75
CA ILE A 382 -9.08 13.08 -10.73
C ILE A 382 -8.68 13.38 -12.17
N GLN A 383 -8.74 14.64 -12.57
CA GLN A 383 -8.32 15.07 -13.91
C GLN A 383 -6.83 14.78 -14.12
N SER A 384 -6.47 14.20 -15.25
CA SER A 384 -5.11 13.80 -15.57
C SER A 384 -4.76 14.04 -17.03
N VAL A 385 -3.50 13.76 -17.38
CA VAL A 385 -2.98 13.84 -18.75
C VAL A 385 -2.20 12.56 -19.06
N ALA A 386 -2.42 11.99 -20.22
CA ALA A 386 -1.74 10.78 -20.66
C ALA A 386 -1.08 10.93 -22.02
N LEU A 387 -0.02 10.17 -22.24
CA LEU A 387 0.51 9.85 -23.55
C LEU A 387 -0.24 8.63 -24.07
N ALA A 388 -0.95 8.80 -25.20
CA ALA A 388 -1.75 7.76 -25.82
C ALA A 388 -1.05 7.18 -27.04
N PHE A 389 -0.93 5.87 -27.07
CA PHE A 389 -0.32 5.10 -28.16
C PHE A 389 -1.36 4.20 -28.80
N ARG A 390 -1.37 4.15 -30.12
CA ARG A 390 -2.21 3.21 -30.88
C ARG A 390 -1.36 2.02 -31.34
N ALA A 391 -1.99 0.87 -31.37
CA ALA A 391 -1.36 -0.29 -31.99
C ALA A 391 -1.18 -0.07 -33.50
N LYS A 392 -0.11 -0.62 -34.07
CA LYS A 392 0.07 -0.61 -35.52
C LYS A 392 -1.03 -1.42 -36.23
N LYS A 393 -1.27 -1.11 -37.49
CA LYS A 393 -2.24 -1.85 -38.31
C LYS A 393 -1.92 -3.36 -38.28
N GLY A 394 -2.89 -4.18 -37.86
CA GLY A 394 -2.73 -5.63 -37.73
C GLY A 394 -2.15 -6.11 -36.39
N GLN A 395 -1.75 -5.21 -35.48
CA GLN A 395 -1.31 -5.57 -34.12
C GLN A 395 -2.41 -5.34 -33.09
N LYS A 396 -2.44 -6.21 -32.08
CA LYS A 396 -3.33 -6.04 -30.90
C LYS A 396 -2.70 -5.09 -29.90
N ILE A 397 -3.51 -4.25 -29.26
CA ILE A 397 -3.04 -3.27 -28.27
C ILE A 397 -2.39 -3.93 -27.04
N GLU A 398 -2.81 -5.14 -26.71
CA GLU A 398 -2.27 -5.93 -25.61
C GLU A 398 -0.80 -6.35 -25.86
N ASN A 399 -0.36 -6.42 -27.12
CA ASN A 399 1.05 -6.66 -27.43
C ASN A 399 1.89 -5.44 -27.04
N LEU A 400 1.42 -4.25 -27.35
CA LEU A 400 2.09 -3.00 -26.97
C LEU A 400 2.15 -2.86 -25.43
N GLU A 401 1.04 -3.15 -24.72
CA GLU A 401 1.01 -3.19 -23.25
C GLU A 401 2.05 -4.16 -22.72
N ARG A 402 2.13 -5.37 -23.27
CA ARG A 402 3.10 -6.39 -22.88
C ARG A 402 4.55 -5.92 -23.09
N ASP A 403 4.84 -5.23 -24.20
CA ASP A 403 6.17 -4.74 -24.50
C ASP A 403 6.61 -3.67 -23.50
N PHE A 404 5.73 -2.73 -23.13
CA PHE A 404 5.96 -1.77 -22.05
C PHE A 404 6.16 -2.45 -20.70
N ARG A 405 5.30 -3.41 -20.35
CA ARG A 405 5.41 -4.18 -19.11
C ARG A 405 6.71 -4.97 -18.99
N GLN A 406 7.25 -5.49 -20.11
CA GLN A 406 8.56 -6.14 -20.14
C GLN A 406 9.72 -5.14 -19.86
N LYS A 407 9.51 -3.85 -20.14
CA LYS A 407 10.43 -2.76 -19.81
C LYS A 407 10.22 -2.19 -18.41
N GLY A 408 9.30 -2.77 -17.63
CA GLY A 408 8.97 -2.30 -16.27
C GLY A 408 8.06 -1.09 -16.23
N VAL A 409 7.39 -0.73 -17.34
CA VAL A 409 6.43 0.38 -17.42
C VAL A 409 5.02 -0.18 -17.39
N ILE A 410 4.21 0.26 -16.41
CA ILE A 410 2.83 -0.17 -16.24
C ILE A 410 1.89 0.98 -16.59
N GLY A 411 1.16 0.82 -17.68
CA GLY A 411 0.10 1.73 -18.13
C GLY A 411 -1.28 1.05 -18.08
N ARG A 412 -2.26 1.62 -18.79
CA ARG A 412 -3.59 1.04 -18.93
C ARG A 412 -4.09 1.09 -20.38
N ILE A 413 -4.96 0.16 -20.72
CA ILE A 413 -5.67 0.18 -22.02
C ILE A 413 -7.02 0.85 -21.81
N GLU A 414 -7.32 1.85 -22.64
CA GLU A 414 -8.57 2.57 -22.63
C GLU A 414 -8.89 3.04 -24.06
N ASN A 415 -10.14 2.85 -24.53
CA ASN A 415 -10.60 3.28 -25.87
C ASN A 415 -9.65 2.85 -27.00
N GLN A 416 -9.20 1.59 -27.00
CA GLN A 416 -8.29 1.01 -28.01
C GLN A 416 -6.91 1.71 -28.09
N CYS A 417 -6.53 2.47 -27.06
CA CYS A 417 -5.22 3.06 -26.91
C CYS A 417 -4.53 2.50 -25.67
N PHE A 418 -3.22 2.37 -25.71
CA PHE A 418 -2.40 2.17 -24.52
C PHE A 418 -2.01 3.54 -23.97
N LEU A 419 -2.36 3.78 -22.73
CA LEU A 419 -2.17 5.06 -22.05
C LEU A 419 -1.05 4.97 -21.02
N LEU A 420 -0.12 5.92 -21.10
CA LEU A 420 0.82 6.24 -20.03
C LEU A 420 0.34 7.52 -19.35
N ASP A 421 -0.39 7.35 -18.26
CA ASP A 421 -0.96 8.45 -17.48
C ASP A 421 0.10 9.02 -16.53
N LEU A 422 0.40 10.30 -16.69
CA LEU A 422 1.54 10.96 -16.06
C LEU A 422 1.28 11.38 -14.61
N ARG A 423 0.06 11.25 -14.11
CA ARG A 423 -0.25 11.61 -12.72
C ARG A 423 0.53 10.76 -11.72
N SER A 424 0.72 9.49 -12.00
CA SER A 424 1.43 8.56 -11.11
C SER A 424 2.91 8.36 -11.44
N VAL A 425 3.41 9.03 -12.49
CA VAL A 425 4.83 8.97 -12.85
C VAL A 425 5.64 9.89 -11.95
N LEU A 426 6.64 9.33 -11.27
CA LEU A 426 7.58 10.12 -10.45
C LEU A 426 8.50 10.96 -11.34
N PRO A 427 8.90 12.16 -10.90
CA PRO A 427 9.88 12.96 -11.65
C PRO A 427 11.20 12.22 -11.89
N SER A 428 11.64 11.39 -10.96
CA SER A 428 12.82 10.52 -11.09
C SER A 428 12.71 9.48 -12.20
N ASP A 429 11.50 9.09 -12.58
CA ASP A 429 11.25 8.04 -13.57
C ASP A 429 11.15 8.57 -15.01
N GLU A 430 11.10 9.90 -15.22
CA GLU A 430 10.90 10.50 -16.54
C GLU A 430 11.97 10.04 -17.56
N SER A 431 13.24 10.03 -17.18
CA SER A 431 14.35 9.60 -18.05
C SER A 431 14.25 8.13 -18.44
N ALA A 432 13.90 7.26 -17.49
CA ALA A 432 13.72 5.84 -17.73
C ALA A 432 12.48 5.57 -18.59
N LEU A 433 11.40 6.35 -18.40
CA LEU A 433 10.19 6.29 -19.22
C LEU A 433 10.49 6.65 -20.68
N ILE A 434 11.22 7.75 -20.93
CA ILE A 434 11.70 8.15 -22.27
C ILE A 434 12.50 7.03 -22.92
N THR A 435 13.44 6.45 -22.17
CA THR A 435 14.28 5.33 -22.65
C THR A 435 13.43 4.13 -23.04
N ALA A 436 12.44 3.76 -22.21
CA ALA A 436 11.52 2.66 -22.51
C ALA A 436 10.70 2.92 -23.78
N ILE A 437 10.12 4.12 -23.91
CA ILE A 437 9.36 4.51 -25.10
C ILE A 437 10.24 4.41 -26.36
N ASN A 438 11.42 5.03 -26.34
CA ASN A 438 12.34 5.01 -27.47
C ASN A 438 12.80 3.58 -27.84
N SER A 439 13.00 2.69 -26.84
CA SER A 439 13.36 1.30 -27.10
C SER A 439 12.28 0.47 -27.79
N ILE A 440 11.01 0.85 -27.62
CA ILE A 440 9.85 0.14 -28.23
C ILE A 440 9.58 0.66 -29.64
N PHE A 441 9.79 1.95 -29.87
CA PHE A 441 9.45 2.58 -31.15
C PHE A 441 10.67 2.98 -32.00
N GLY A 442 11.84 3.17 -31.40
CA GLY A 442 13.06 3.66 -32.07
C GLY A 442 13.88 2.61 -32.82
N GLY A 443 13.55 1.32 -32.74
CA GLY A 443 14.21 0.23 -33.47
C GLY A 443 13.66 -0.06 -34.86
N GLN A 444 13.04 0.91 -35.55
CA GLN A 444 12.29 0.69 -36.77
C GLN A 444 12.63 1.64 -37.93
N ASP A 445 13.77 2.33 -37.83
CA ASP A 445 14.32 3.15 -38.93
C ASP A 445 15.52 2.44 -39.62
N GLU A 446 15.53 1.07 -39.64
CA GLU A 446 16.39 0.28 -40.51
C GLU A 446 15.60 -0.64 -41.42
#